data_69eb1793e8a4071091ec90e95232b8f8
#
_entry.id   69eb1793e8a4071091ec90e95232b8f8
#
_cell.length_a   1.000
_cell.length_b   1.000
_cell.length_c   1.000
_cell.angle_alpha   90.00
_cell.angle_beta   90.00
_cell.angle_gamma   90.00
#
_symmetry.space_group_name_H-M   'P 1'
#
loop_
_entity.id
_entity.type
_entity.pdbx_description
1 polymer ?
#
loop_
_entity_poly.entity_id
_entity_poly.type
_entity_poly.pdbx_seq_one_letter_code
_entity_poly.pdbx_strand_id
1 'polypeptide(L)'
;VYILVIGESLTRDHMHVYGYKRETTPFQTEANIDPHYTFFNHVYSCYTQTVQVLTCALTEKNQYNGMNLSDAYSIIDLAREAGFKTTWISNQSRFGIWDTPIGAIGSECDDQYWLNQYIGTDVITKDYDTALIPYLKKVDPANRRQLIVIHLMGSHISYWDRYPSEFYHWPVDTSKERETAEVMNDEYDNS
;
A
#
# COMPACT_ATOMS: atom_id res chain seq x y z
N VAL A 1 13.67 10.87 10.11
CA VAL A 1 12.45 10.07 10.01
C VAL A 1 12.29 9.65 8.57
N TYR A 2 12.06 8.37 8.34
CA TYR A 2 11.68 7.83 7.04
C TYR A 2 10.25 7.29 7.13
N ILE A 3 9.44 7.58 6.12
CA ILE A 3 8.08 7.06 5.98
C ILE A 3 8.01 6.32 4.66
N LEU A 4 7.73 5.03 4.71
CA LEU A 4 7.48 4.19 3.55
C LEU A 4 5.97 3.94 3.45
N VAL A 5 5.35 4.46 2.40
CA VAL A 5 3.94 4.20 2.11
C VAL A 5 3.86 3.14 1.02
N ILE A 6 3.22 2.05 1.33
CA ILE A 6 2.99 0.92 0.42
C ILE A 6 1.55 1.00 -0.03
N GLY A 7 1.32 1.29 -1.30
CA GLY A 7 0.01 1.23 -1.94
C GLY A 7 -0.36 -0.19 -2.35
N GLU A 8 -1.54 -0.35 -2.95
CA GLU A 8 -2.04 -1.64 -3.43
C GLU A 8 -2.78 -1.45 -4.75
N SER A 9 -2.50 -2.31 -5.72
CA SER A 9 -3.13 -2.36 -7.05
C SER A 9 -3.15 -1.04 -7.84
N LEU A 10 -2.36 -0.05 -7.44
CA LEU A 10 -2.28 1.22 -8.16
C LEU A 10 -1.45 1.03 -9.44
N THR A 11 -2.03 1.31 -10.59
CA THR A 11 -1.33 1.28 -11.87
C THR A 11 -1.04 2.67 -12.39
N ARG A 12 0.17 2.87 -12.88
CA ARG A 12 0.63 4.08 -13.53
C ARG A 12 -0.27 4.52 -14.69
N ASP A 13 -0.84 3.57 -15.42
CA ASP A 13 -1.66 3.83 -16.60
C ASP A 13 -3.00 4.50 -16.26
N HIS A 14 -3.39 4.52 -14.98
CA HIS A 14 -4.54 5.23 -14.44
C HIS A 14 -4.16 6.44 -13.59
N MET A 15 -2.91 6.89 -13.62
CA MET A 15 -2.46 8.08 -12.87
C MET A 15 -2.31 9.29 -13.77
N HIS A 16 -3.05 10.37 -13.48
CA HIS A 16 -3.00 11.61 -14.28
C HIS A 16 -1.60 12.22 -14.34
N VAL A 17 -0.84 12.18 -13.26
CA VAL A 17 0.55 12.65 -13.20
C VAL A 17 1.46 12.00 -14.25
N TYR A 18 1.11 10.82 -14.75
CA TYR A 18 1.81 10.11 -15.82
C TYR A 18 1.11 10.17 -17.18
N GLY A 19 0.10 11.03 -17.33
CA GLY A 19 -0.57 11.30 -18.59
C GLY A 19 -1.90 10.57 -18.80
N TYR A 20 -2.46 9.94 -17.78
CA TYR A 20 -3.81 9.40 -17.87
C TYR A 20 -4.83 10.53 -18.07
N LYS A 21 -5.87 10.26 -18.87
CA LYS A 21 -6.84 11.29 -19.30
C LYS A 21 -7.74 11.83 -18.19
N ARG A 22 -8.02 11.04 -17.15
CA ARG A 22 -8.83 11.43 -16.00
C ARG A 22 -7.92 11.97 -14.88
N GLU A 23 -8.41 12.93 -14.14
CA GLU A 23 -7.66 13.58 -13.05
C GLU A 23 -7.73 12.75 -11.75
N THR A 24 -7.18 11.55 -11.80
CA THR A 24 -7.19 10.56 -10.72
C THR A 24 -6.16 10.83 -9.62
N THR A 25 -5.15 11.65 -9.90
CA THR A 25 -4.04 11.94 -8.97
C THR A 25 -3.77 13.44 -8.86
N PRO A 26 -4.74 14.26 -8.38
CA PRO A 26 -4.60 15.72 -8.38
C PRO A 26 -3.43 16.20 -7.51
N PHE A 27 -3.25 15.64 -6.31
CA PHE A 27 -2.13 15.98 -5.44
C PHE A 27 -0.78 15.69 -6.10
N GLN A 28 -0.60 14.51 -6.69
CA GLN A 28 0.65 14.13 -7.36
C GLN A 28 0.92 15.02 -8.59
N THR A 29 -0.14 15.43 -9.29
CA THR A 29 -0.05 16.33 -10.44
C THR A 29 0.46 17.72 -10.02
N GLU A 30 -0.06 18.25 -8.91
CA GLU A 30 0.47 19.50 -8.32
C GLU A 30 1.91 19.31 -7.81
N ALA A 31 2.17 18.22 -7.10
CA ALA A 31 3.49 17.94 -6.53
C ALA A 31 4.57 17.73 -7.59
N ASN A 32 4.22 17.37 -8.82
CA ASN A 32 5.18 17.10 -9.90
C ASN A 32 6.02 18.34 -10.33
N ILE A 33 5.56 19.54 -10.01
CA ILE A 33 6.31 20.78 -10.25
C ILE A 33 7.12 21.26 -9.03
N ASP A 34 6.95 20.63 -7.87
CA ASP A 34 7.68 20.97 -6.63
C ASP A 34 9.01 20.19 -6.59
N PRO A 35 10.18 20.87 -6.46
CA PRO A 35 11.49 20.23 -6.44
C PRO A 35 11.74 19.30 -5.25
N HIS A 36 10.88 19.31 -4.25
CA HIS A 36 10.95 18.37 -3.11
C HIS A 36 10.36 16.99 -3.42
N TYR A 37 9.66 16.83 -4.56
CA TYR A 37 9.09 15.55 -5.00
C TYR A 37 9.86 14.98 -6.18
N THR A 38 9.98 13.69 -6.22
CA THR A 38 10.60 12.96 -7.34
C THR A 38 9.63 11.88 -7.83
N PHE A 39 9.28 11.94 -9.10
CA PHE A 39 8.43 10.97 -9.78
C PHE A 39 9.27 10.08 -10.70
N PHE A 40 9.19 8.77 -10.49
CA PHE A 40 9.95 7.80 -11.25
C PHE A 40 9.16 7.33 -12.48
N ASN A 41 9.76 7.45 -13.65
CA ASN A 41 9.11 7.09 -14.93
C ASN A 41 9.35 5.64 -15.38
N HIS A 42 10.34 4.94 -14.81
CA HIS A 42 10.76 3.61 -15.23
C HIS A 42 10.89 2.68 -14.03
N VAL A 43 9.79 2.51 -13.30
CA VAL A 43 9.70 1.56 -12.18
C VAL A 43 8.74 0.43 -12.56
N TYR A 44 9.19 -0.80 -12.38
CA TYR A 44 8.44 -1.99 -12.71
C TYR A 44 8.41 -2.94 -11.52
N SER A 45 7.26 -3.52 -11.26
CA SER A 45 7.12 -4.59 -10.28
C SER A 45 7.77 -5.88 -10.80
N CYS A 46 8.44 -6.61 -9.93
CA CYS A 46 9.05 -7.91 -10.27
C CYS A 46 8.00 -9.03 -10.42
N TYR A 47 6.83 -8.87 -9.82
CA TYR A 47 5.68 -9.79 -9.86
C TYR A 47 4.38 -8.98 -9.91
N THR A 48 3.27 -9.68 -10.10
CA THR A 48 1.91 -9.08 -10.14
C THR A 48 1.14 -9.21 -8.83
N GLN A 49 1.63 -9.99 -7.88
CA GLN A 49 0.95 -10.28 -6.61
C GLN A 49 1.71 -9.66 -5.44
N THR A 50 0.98 -9.09 -4.49
CA THR A 50 1.48 -8.34 -3.35
C THR A 50 2.56 -9.09 -2.56
N VAL A 51 2.32 -10.37 -2.22
CA VAL A 51 3.26 -11.15 -1.40
C VAL A 51 4.63 -11.29 -2.06
N GLN A 52 4.66 -11.67 -3.35
CA GLN A 52 5.93 -11.83 -4.06
C GLN A 52 6.64 -10.48 -4.24
N VAL A 53 5.89 -9.43 -4.58
CA VAL A 53 6.45 -8.08 -4.76
C VAL A 53 7.04 -7.57 -3.46
N LEU A 54 6.26 -7.57 -2.38
CA LEU A 54 6.71 -7.01 -1.10
C LEU A 54 7.79 -7.86 -0.44
N THR A 55 7.76 -9.17 -0.62
CA THR A 55 8.87 -10.04 -0.18
C THR A 55 10.18 -9.60 -0.84
N CYS A 56 10.18 -9.37 -2.16
CA CYS A 56 11.37 -8.91 -2.86
C CYS A 56 11.74 -7.45 -2.56
N ALA A 57 10.75 -6.58 -2.34
CA ALA A 57 10.99 -5.16 -2.11
C ALA A 57 11.47 -4.84 -0.69
N LEU A 58 11.05 -5.65 0.29
CA LEU A 58 11.30 -5.39 1.71
C LEU A 58 12.37 -6.28 2.33
N THR A 59 12.96 -7.22 1.57
CA THR A 59 14.00 -8.14 2.06
C THR A 59 15.13 -8.29 1.05
N GLU A 60 16.19 -8.99 1.44
CA GLU A 60 17.29 -9.36 0.55
C GLU A 60 16.89 -10.40 -0.51
N LYS A 61 15.77 -11.11 -0.27
CA LYS A 61 15.25 -12.08 -1.24
C LYS A 61 14.84 -11.38 -2.53
N ASN A 62 15.18 -11.99 -3.65
CA ASN A 62 14.75 -11.54 -4.98
C ASN A 62 14.53 -12.75 -5.91
N GLN A 63 14.06 -12.49 -7.13
CA GLN A 63 13.74 -13.54 -8.10
C GLN A 63 14.96 -14.31 -8.64
N TYR A 64 16.19 -13.89 -8.32
CA TYR A 64 17.40 -14.46 -8.88
C TYR A 64 18.28 -15.19 -7.87
N ASN A 65 18.18 -14.88 -6.57
CA ASN A 65 19.12 -15.39 -5.58
C ASN A 65 18.71 -16.71 -4.91
N GLY A 66 17.50 -17.22 -5.21
CA GLY A 66 17.01 -18.50 -4.66
C GLY A 66 16.86 -18.54 -3.13
N MET A 67 17.00 -17.37 -2.46
CA MET A 67 16.97 -17.28 -1.00
C MET A 67 15.58 -17.60 -0.44
N ASN A 68 15.49 -18.30 0.69
CA ASN A 68 14.23 -18.45 1.41
C ASN A 68 13.94 -17.17 2.20
N LEU A 69 12.65 -16.85 2.38
CA LEU A 69 12.26 -15.67 3.17
C LEU A 69 12.76 -15.76 4.62
N SER A 70 12.78 -16.95 5.20
CA SER A 70 13.29 -17.19 6.56
C SER A 70 14.78 -16.89 6.76
N ASP A 71 15.53 -16.83 5.68
CA ASP A 71 16.99 -16.64 5.70
C ASP A 71 17.39 -15.21 5.27
N ALA A 72 16.39 -14.38 4.86
CA ALA A 72 16.59 -13.05 4.33
C ALA A 72 16.40 -11.99 5.41
N TYR A 73 17.34 -11.07 5.53
CA TYR A 73 17.14 -9.87 6.34
C TYR A 73 16.12 -8.94 5.69
N SER A 74 15.23 -8.39 6.50
CA SER A 74 14.27 -7.39 6.08
C SER A 74 14.83 -5.97 6.21
N ILE A 75 14.16 -5.00 5.56
CA ILE A 75 14.43 -3.57 5.80
C ILE A 75 14.18 -3.18 7.25
N ILE A 76 13.29 -3.91 7.95
CA ILE A 76 13.00 -3.69 9.37
C ILE A 76 14.18 -4.13 10.23
N ASP A 77 14.75 -5.32 9.96
CA ASP A 77 15.96 -5.78 10.63
C ASP A 77 17.11 -4.78 10.48
N LEU A 78 17.36 -4.34 9.24
CA LEU A 78 18.42 -3.37 8.95
C LEU A 78 18.19 -2.03 9.67
N ALA A 79 16.96 -1.55 9.71
CA ALA A 79 16.62 -0.30 10.39
C ALA A 79 16.83 -0.43 11.90
N ARG A 80 16.41 -1.54 12.52
CA ARG A 80 16.59 -1.80 13.94
C ARG A 80 18.06 -1.92 14.32
N GLU A 81 18.85 -2.65 13.54
CA GLU A 81 20.30 -2.77 13.73
C GLU A 81 20.99 -1.39 13.61
N ALA A 82 20.50 -0.53 12.74
CA ALA A 82 20.97 0.85 12.62
C ALA A 82 20.45 1.79 13.73
N GLY A 83 19.71 1.26 14.72
CA GLY A 83 19.19 2.01 15.86
C GLY A 83 17.97 2.88 15.57
N PHE A 84 17.20 2.52 14.55
CA PHE A 84 15.90 3.15 14.29
C PHE A 84 14.79 2.50 15.11
N LYS A 85 13.90 3.31 15.64
CA LYS A 85 12.59 2.86 16.11
C LYS A 85 11.75 2.54 14.90
N THR A 86 11.13 1.35 14.87
CA THR A 86 10.34 0.87 13.72
C THR A 86 8.86 0.77 14.06
N THR A 87 8.00 1.23 13.16
CA THR A 87 6.54 1.20 13.34
C THR A 87 5.88 0.69 12.07
N TRP A 88 4.97 -0.28 12.20
CA TRP A 88 4.13 -0.79 11.12
C TRP A 88 2.67 -0.42 11.35
N ILE A 89 2.05 0.25 10.39
CA ILE A 89 0.64 0.68 10.45
C ILE A 89 -0.03 0.14 9.18
N SER A 90 -1.01 -0.76 9.31
CA SER A 90 -1.56 -1.49 8.17
C SER A 90 -3.08 -1.56 8.18
N ASN A 91 -3.68 -1.30 7.02
CA ASN A 91 -5.07 -1.60 6.72
C ASN A 91 -5.25 -2.97 6.03
N GLN A 92 -4.15 -3.66 5.73
CA GLN A 92 -4.16 -5.03 5.22
C GLN A 92 -4.31 -6.04 6.36
N SER A 93 -4.71 -7.26 6.03
CA SER A 93 -4.80 -8.35 7.00
C SER A 93 -3.41 -8.72 7.53
N ARG A 94 -3.34 -8.99 8.85
CA ARG A 94 -2.11 -9.49 9.46
C ARG A 94 -1.89 -10.98 9.16
N PHE A 95 -2.97 -11.75 9.18
CA PHE A 95 -2.96 -13.18 9.00
C PHE A 95 -3.94 -13.59 7.91
N GLY A 96 -3.53 -14.51 7.07
CA GLY A 96 -4.34 -15.03 5.98
C GLY A 96 -3.52 -15.94 5.09
N ILE A 97 -4.17 -16.67 4.20
CA ILE A 97 -3.49 -17.56 3.24
C ILE A 97 -2.51 -16.76 2.37
N TRP A 98 -2.86 -15.51 2.09
CA TRP A 98 -2.13 -14.63 1.18
C TRP A 98 -1.26 -13.57 1.88
N ASP A 99 -1.51 -13.26 3.17
CA ASP A 99 -0.92 -12.09 3.84
C ASP A 99 0.16 -12.45 4.86
N THR A 100 0.19 -13.70 5.30
CA THR A 100 1.09 -14.16 6.38
C THR A 100 2.57 -13.79 6.18
N PRO A 101 3.18 -13.89 4.99
CA PRO A 101 4.57 -13.50 4.80
C PRO A 101 4.82 -12.00 5.06
N ILE A 102 3.90 -11.14 4.64
CA ILE A 102 4.01 -9.69 4.87
C ILE A 102 3.68 -9.34 6.31
N GLY A 103 2.71 -10.04 6.89
CA GLY A 103 2.42 -9.98 8.33
C GLY A 103 3.62 -10.36 9.19
N ALA A 104 4.43 -11.34 8.76
CA ALA A 104 5.67 -11.72 9.44
C ALA A 104 6.68 -10.57 9.43
N ILE A 105 6.98 -9.99 8.25
CA ILE A 105 7.88 -8.83 8.13
C ILE A 105 7.40 -7.66 8.99
N GLY A 106 6.12 -7.30 8.91
CA GLY A 106 5.57 -6.20 9.73
C GLY A 106 5.62 -6.48 11.24
N SER A 107 5.62 -7.77 11.63
CA SER A 107 5.70 -8.19 13.04
C SER A 107 7.11 -8.04 13.65
N GLU A 108 8.12 -7.77 12.83
CA GLU A 108 9.49 -7.47 13.29
C GLU A 108 9.60 -6.03 13.85
N CYS A 109 8.63 -5.16 13.55
CA CYS A 109 8.62 -3.78 14.04
C CYS A 109 8.41 -3.69 15.55
N ASP A 110 9.00 -2.66 16.17
CA ASP A 110 8.86 -2.37 17.60
C ASP A 110 7.43 -2.04 17.99
N ASP A 111 6.73 -1.26 17.16
CA ASP A 111 5.32 -0.93 17.32
C ASP A 111 4.53 -1.40 16.08
N GLN A 112 3.35 -1.96 16.32
CA GLN A 112 2.52 -2.51 15.25
C GLN A 112 1.06 -2.13 15.46
N TYR A 113 0.40 -1.66 14.40
CA TYR A 113 -1.02 -1.34 14.38
C TYR A 113 -1.66 -1.98 13.14
N TRP A 114 -2.52 -2.97 13.38
CA TRP A 114 -3.23 -3.71 12.35
C TRP A 114 -4.73 -3.46 12.50
N LEU A 115 -5.37 -2.85 11.49
CA LEU A 115 -6.79 -2.62 11.49
C LEU A 115 -7.55 -3.92 11.24
N ASN A 116 -6.98 -4.77 10.39
CA ASN A 116 -7.53 -6.07 10.04
C ASN A 116 -6.66 -7.19 10.61
N GLN A 117 -7.19 -7.93 11.59
CA GLN A 117 -6.49 -9.06 12.21
C GLN A 117 -7.12 -10.40 11.85
N TYR A 118 -7.97 -10.43 10.85
CA TYR A 118 -8.83 -11.57 10.57
C TYR A 118 -8.09 -12.74 9.89
N ILE A 119 -8.44 -13.96 10.28
CA ILE A 119 -8.03 -15.21 9.66
C ILE A 119 -9.24 -15.76 8.91
N GLY A 120 -9.36 -15.45 7.63
CA GLY A 120 -10.49 -15.93 6.83
C GLY A 120 -10.39 -15.52 5.36
N THR A 121 -11.22 -16.14 4.53
CA THR A 121 -11.23 -15.92 3.08
C THR A 121 -11.99 -14.66 2.64
N ASP A 122 -12.76 -14.04 3.56
CA ASP A 122 -13.70 -12.97 3.24
C ASP A 122 -13.41 -11.71 4.05
N VAL A 123 -12.17 -11.23 4.02
CA VAL A 123 -11.81 -9.96 4.69
C VAL A 123 -12.31 -8.81 3.83
N ILE A 124 -13.53 -8.42 4.04
CA ILE A 124 -14.05 -7.14 3.58
C ILE A 124 -13.80 -6.13 4.69
N THR A 125 -12.65 -5.48 4.67
CA THR A 125 -12.52 -4.28 5.50
C THR A 125 -13.43 -3.20 4.93
N LYS A 126 -14.20 -2.58 5.80
CA LYS A 126 -15.02 -1.40 5.46
C LYS A 126 -14.29 -0.10 5.84
N ASP A 127 -13.11 -0.21 6.42
CA ASP A 127 -12.34 0.95 6.84
C ASP A 127 -11.52 1.47 5.66
N TYR A 128 -11.71 2.73 5.30
CA TYR A 128 -10.87 3.43 4.35
C TYR A 128 -9.50 3.69 4.96
N ASP A 129 -8.49 3.93 4.14
CA ASP A 129 -7.11 4.14 4.60
C ASP A 129 -6.95 5.37 5.51
N THR A 130 -7.90 6.29 5.50
CA THR A 130 -7.98 7.40 6.49
C THR A 130 -8.05 6.92 7.93
N ALA A 131 -8.53 5.69 8.18
CA ALA A 131 -8.55 5.06 9.50
C ALA A 131 -7.13 4.78 10.06
N LEU A 132 -6.07 4.85 9.24
CA LEU A 132 -4.68 4.74 9.65
C LEU A 132 -4.14 6.02 10.32
N ILE A 133 -4.72 7.19 10.04
CA ILE A 133 -4.25 8.50 10.51
C ILE A 133 -4.14 8.60 12.05
N PRO A 134 -5.11 8.11 12.85
CA PRO A 134 -5.01 8.14 14.31
C PRO A 134 -3.79 7.36 14.85
N TYR A 135 -3.36 6.32 14.16
CA TYR A 135 -2.20 5.51 14.55
C TYR A 135 -0.89 6.21 14.19
N LEU A 136 -0.84 6.89 13.06
CA LEU A 136 0.30 7.74 12.69
C LEU A 136 0.51 8.85 13.71
N LYS A 137 -0.56 9.43 14.27
CA LYS A 137 -0.48 10.45 15.32
C LYS A 137 0.06 9.94 16.68
N LYS A 138 0.15 8.61 16.89
CA LYS A 138 0.75 8.01 18.08
C LYS A 138 2.27 7.92 18.01
N VAL A 139 2.85 8.09 16.81
CA VAL A 139 4.29 8.07 16.62
C VAL A 139 4.92 9.30 17.27
N ASP A 140 5.96 9.10 18.07
CA ASP A 140 6.65 10.19 18.77
C ASP A 140 7.38 11.13 17.78
N PRO A 141 6.92 12.38 17.60
CA PRO A 141 7.54 13.30 16.65
C PRO A 141 8.92 13.79 17.09
N ALA A 142 9.29 13.62 18.36
CA ALA A 142 10.59 14.04 18.89
C ALA A 142 11.72 13.05 18.53
N ASN A 143 11.38 11.79 18.33
CA ASN A 143 12.37 10.80 17.89
C ASN A 143 12.73 11.01 16.41
N ARG A 144 13.97 11.37 16.13
CA ARG A 144 14.47 11.62 14.77
C ARG A 144 14.93 10.36 14.03
N ARG A 145 15.14 9.25 14.73
CA ARG A 145 15.54 7.96 14.17
C ARG A 145 14.34 7.02 14.11
N GLN A 146 13.52 7.15 13.10
CA GLN A 146 12.33 6.34 12.91
C GLN A 146 12.19 5.87 11.47
N LEU A 147 11.77 4.61 11.30
CA LEU A 147 11.21 4.06 10.09
C LEU A 147 9.74 3.72 10.36
N ILE A 148 8.84 4.36 9.63
CA ILE A 148 7.41 4.14 9.72
C ILE A 148 6.95 3.54 8.39
N VAL A 149 6.38 2.36 8.43
CA VAL A 149 5.77 1.70 7.27
C VAL A 149 4.26 1.84 7.37
N ILE A 150 3.64 2.38 6.34
CA ILE A 150 2.19 2.51 6.21
C ILE A 150 1.76 1.63 5.04
N HIS A 151 1.00 0.57 5.32
CA HIS A 151 0.53 -0.37 4.30
C HIS A 151 -0.97 -0.16 4.08
N LEU A 152 -1.29 0.41 2.93
CA LEU A 152 -2.64 0.79 2.56
C LEU A 152 -3.45 -0.40 2.04
N MET A 153 -4.77 -0.31 2.11
CA MET A 153 -5.67 -1.13 1.32
C MET A 153 -5.72 -0.65 -0.13
N GLY A 154 -5.62 0.66 -0.33
CA GLY A 154 -5.57 1.30 -1.64
C GLY A 154 -6.67 0.81 -2.58
N SER A 155 -6.36 0.75 -3.87
CA SER A 155 -7.27 0.28 -4.93
C SER A 155 -7.28 -1.26 -5.04
N HIS A 156 -7.37 -1.98 -3.89
CA HIS A 156 -7.52 -3.45 -3.90
C HIS A 156 -8.86 -3.85 -4.51
N ILE A 157 -8.96 -5.05 -5.08
CA ILE A 157 -10.18 -5.61 -5.67
C ILE A 157 -11.42 -5.36 -4.80
N SER A 158 -12.59 -5.24 -5.40
CA SER A 158 -13.82 -4.65 -4.86
C SER A 158 -13.68 -3.12 -4.73
N TYR A 159 -13.29 -2.48 -5.82
CA TYR A 159 -12.98 -1.05 -5.90
C TYR A 159 -14.06 -0.16 -5.30
N TRP A 160 -15.35 -0.52 -5.47
CA TRP A 160 -16.51 0.18 -4.90
C TRP A 160 -16.53 0.26 -3.35
N ASP A 161 -15.72 -0.56 -2.67
CA ASP A 161 -15.57 -0.54 -1.21
C ASP A 161 -14.34 0.28 -0.77
N ARG A 162 -13.61 0.93 -1.68
CA ARG A 162 -12.31 1.55 -1.40
C ARG A 162 -12.36 3.07 -1.27
N TYR A 163 -13.46 3.71 -1.63
CA TYR A 163 -13.61 5.15 -1.56
C TYR A 163 -14.95 5.56 -0.93
N PRO A 164 -14.99 6.63 -0.15
CA PRO A 164 -16.23 7.22 0.34
C PRO A 164 -16.89 8.06 -0.77
N SER A 165 -18.17 8.40 -0.57
CA SER A 165 -19.01 9.05 -1.58
C SER A 165 -18.47 10.39 -2.08
N GLU A 166 -17.69 11.11 -1.30
CA GLU A 166 -17.04 12.36 -1.71
C GLU A 166 -15.99 12.20 -2.82
N PHE A 167 -15.48 10.98 -3.02
CA PHE A 167 -14.55 10.63 -4.11
C PHE A 167 -15.23 10.01 -5.32
N TYR A 168 -16.57 9.97 -5.35
CA TYR A 168 -17.33 9.50 -6.51
C TYR A 168 -17.34 10.56 -7.61
N HIS A 169 -16.30 10.58 -8.43
CA HIS A 169 -16.11 11.57 -9.50
C HIS A 169 -16.57 11.05 -10.87
N TRP A 170 -16.45 9.76 -11.11
CA TRP A 170 -16.85 9.14 -12.39
C TRP A 170 -18.09 8.28 -12.18
N PRO A 171 -19.23 8.67 -12.80
CA PRO A 171 -20.48 7.93 -12.66
C PRO A 171 -20.35 6.50 -13.16
N VAL A 172 -20.70 5.55 -12.32
CA VAL A 172 -20.70 4.12 -12.64
C VAL A 172 -22.06 3.75 -13.23
N ASP A 173 -22.08 3.09 -14.37
CA ASP A 173 -23.30 2.60 -15.00
C ASP A 173 -23.84 1.36 -14.27
N THR A 174 -24.71 1.59 -13.30
CA THR A 174 -25.32 0.54 -12.48
C THR A 174 -26.32 -0.38 -13.24
N SER A 175 -26.61 -0.08 -14.51
CA SER A 175 -27.41 -0.97 -15.36
C SER A 175 -26.58 -2.13 -15.94
N LYS A 176 -25.25 -2.03 -15.90
CA LYS A 176 -24.31 -3.05 -16.35
C LYS A 176 -23.88 -3.96 -15.22
N GLU A 177 -23.40 -5.15 -15.57
CA GLU A 177 -22.75 -6.04 -14.61
C GLU A 177 -21.44 -5.41 -14.09
N ARG A 178 -21.14 -5.58 -12.79
CA ARG A 178 -19.97 -4.98 -12.14
C ARG A 178 -18.64 -5.41 -12.73
N GLU A 179 -18.58 -6.60 -13.30
CA GLU A 179 -17.38 -7.17 -13.92
C GLU A 179 -17.14 -6.67 -15.35
N THR A 180 -17.99 -5.82 -15.90
CA THR A 180 -17.70 -5.22 -17.21
C THR A 180 -16.50 -4.28 -17.10
N ALA A 181 -15.64 -4.28 -18.12
CA ALA A 181 -14.41 -3.48 -18.11
C ALA A 181 -14.68 -1.97 -17.90
N GLU A 182 -15.82 -1.46 -18.42
CA GLU A 182 -16.20 -0.06 -18.24
C GLU A 182 -16.53 0.26 -16.78
N VAL A 183 -17.37 -0.56 -16.16
CA VAL A 183 -17.74 -0.41 -14.73
C VAL A 183 -16.52 -0.55 -13.84
N MET A 184 -15.69 -1.56 -14.09
CA MET A 184 -14.47 -1.77 -13.32
C MET A 184 -13.49 -0.59 -13.43
N ASN A 185 -13.35 0.01 -14.62
CA ASN A 185 -12.51 1.18 -14.80
C ASN A 185 -13.03 2.41 -14.05
N ASP A 186 -14.36 2.64 -14.09
CA ASP A 186 -14.97 3.76 -13.39
C ASP A 186 -14.85 3.61 -11.86
N GLU A 187 -15.09 2.41 -11.34
CA GLU A 187 -14.90 2.09 -9.91
C GLU A 187 -13.43 2.20 -9.49
N TYR A 188 -12.51 1.73 -10.33
CA TYR A 188 -11.07 1.83 -10.07
C TYR A 188 -10.60 3.27 -10.06
N ASP A 189 -11.04 4.10 -10.99
CA ASP A 189 -10.66 5.52 -11.06
C ASP A 189 -11.23 6.34 -9.88
N ASN A 190 -12.31 5.88 -9.26
CA ASN A 190 -12.87 6.46 -8.05
C ASN A 190 -12.14 5.99 -6.77
N SER A 191 -11.44 4.84 -6.84
CA SER A 191 -10.77 4.22 -5.66
C SER A 191 -9.32 4.77 -5.40
#